data_2976adbe8b736802eb4e7c2a237807f9
#
_entry.id   2976adbe8b736802eb4e7c2a237807f9
#
_cell.length_a   1.000
_cell.length_b   1.000
_cell.length_c   1.000
_cell.angle_alpha   90.00
_cell.angle_beta   90.00
_cell.angle_gamma   90.00
#
_symmetry.space_group_name_H-M   'P 1'
#
loop_
_entity.id
_entity.type
_entity.pdbx_description
1 polymer ?
#
loop_
_entity_poly.entity_id
_entity_poly.type
_entity_poly.pdbx_seq_one_letter_code
_entity_poly.pdbx_strand_id
1 'polypeptide(L)'
;VPVLGFFFIKLWQKLRLDKLKKSNLLQDLINKDSKTPSIVKNIGNNDHLRVGIVGYGGRGGHLTRGLGFATPEWTSNAAERAKKNKLDKGFETFMSQTDLNCSLVGVCDLFDARAELGIAASKNEIRAGGKPKESAVRYKHYTDLISNKDIDAVIIATPDHWHSRVAIAAAKAGKHVYCEKGLTRTFDETIELYDTVKETGITFQLGHQNRQVEAYEQAKKIINQGLLGPINLVQLTTNRNSPGGAWVW
;
A
#
# COMPACT_ATOMS: atom_id res chain seq x y z
N VAL A 1 -6.23 43.15 -4.47
CA VAL A 1 -6.25 42.10 -5.53
C VAL A 1 -6.04 40.69 -5.00
N PRO A 2 -5.16 40.38 -3.99
CA PRO A 2 -4.98 39.02 -3.48
C PRO A 2 -6.21 38.42 -2.77
N VAL A 3 -7.03 39.23 -2.13
CA VAL A 3 -8.19 38.79 -1.33
C VAL A 3 -9.32 38.24 -2.22
N LEU A 4 -9.54 38.83 -3.38
CA LEU A 4 -10.55 38.36 -4.34
C LEU A 4 -10.17 36.99 -4.93
N GLY A 5 -8.91 36.78 -5.26
CA GLY A 5 -8.43 35.47 -5.76
C GLY A 5 -8.64 34.35 -4.76
N PHE A 6 -8.37 34.63 -3.46
CA PHE A 6 -8.57 33.65 -2.39
C PHE A 6 -10.07 33.34 -2.16
N PHE A 7 -10.93 34.32 -2.29
CA PHE A 7 -12.38 34.15 -2.22
C PHE A 7 -12.91 33.28 -3.36
N PHE A 8 -12.48 33.52 -4.60
CA PHE A 8 -12.89 32.72 -5.74
C PHE A 8 -12.39 31.27 -5.66
N ILE A 9 -11.16 31.04 -5.17
CA ILE A 9 -10.66 29.70 -4.92
C ILE A 9 -11.49 28.97 -3.87
N LYS A 10 -11.81 29.61 -2.74
CA LYS A 10 -12.68 29.03 -1.70
C LYS A 10 -14.11 28.80 -2.19
N LEU A 11 -14.66 29.71 -2.97
CA LEU A 11 -16.00 29.56 -3.55
C LEU A 11 -16.00 28.39 -4.55
N TRP A 12 -15.01 28.29 -5.41
CA TRP A 12 -14.85 27.18 -6.36
C TRP A 12 -14.69 25.83 -5.64
N GLN A 13 -13.85 25.78 -4.61
CA GLN A 13 -13.70 24.58 -3.78
C GLN A 13 -15.02 24.19 -3.09
N LYS A 14 -15.77 25.17 -2.58
CA LYS A 14 -17.09 24.94 -1.97
C LYS A 14 -18.10 24.39 -2.99
N LEU A 15 -18.20 25.03 -4.15
CA LEU A 15 -19.10 24.59 -5.22
C LEU A 15 -18.74 23.18 -5.73
N ARG A 16 -17.47 22.86 -5.78
CA ARG A 16 -16.98 21.54 -6.15
C ARG A 16 -17.29 20.50 -5.07
N LEU A 17 -17.10 20.83 -3.79
CA LEU A 17 -17.50 20.00 -2.65
C LEU A 17 -19.01 19.76 -2.62
N ASP A 18 -19.82 20.79 -2.93
CA ASP A 18 -21.28 20.66 -2.97
C ASP A 18 -21.73 19.81 -4.19
N LYS A 19 -21.03 19.89 -5.31
CA LYS A 19 -21.26 19.03 -6.48
C LYS A 19 -20.92 17.57 -6.17
N LEU A 20 -19.86 17.32 -5.39
CA LEU A 20 -19.47 15.99 -4.94
C LEU A 20 -20.40 15.42 -3.86
N LYS A 21 -20.92 16.27 -2.97
CA LYS A 21 -21.96 15.88 -2.01
C LYS A 21 -23.28 15.53 -2.70
N LYS A 22 -23.58 16.19 -3.82
CA LYS A 22 -24.76 15.92 -4.66
C LYS A 22 -24.57 14.73 -5.61
N SER A 23 -23.32 14.38 -5.97
CA SER A 23 -23.06 13.10 -6.61
C SER A 23 -23.23 12.03 -5.53
N ASN A 24 -23.95 10.97 -5.79
CA ASN A 24 -24.24 9.88 -4.84
C ASN A 24 -22.97 9.10 -4.39
N LEU A 25 -21.79 9.74 -4.40
CA LEU A 25 -20.49 9.14 -4.10
C LEU A 25 -20.47 8.47 -2.72
N LEU A 26 -21.09 9.08 -1.71
CA LEU A 26 -21.22 8.48 -0.38
C LEU A 26 -22.21 7.30 -0.36
N GLN A 27 -23.28 7.38 -1.14
CA GLN A 27 -24.23 6.26 -1.27
C GLN A 27 -23.63 5.12 -2.10
N ASP A 28 -22.87 5.42 -3.15
CA ASP A 28 -22.13 4.43 -3.95
C ASP A 28 -21.05 3.71 -3.15
N LEU A 29 -20.40 4.40 -2.21
CA LEU A 29 -19.44 3.81 -1.26
C LEU A 29 -20.10 2.88 -0.23
N ILE A 30 -21.37 3.10 0.04
CA ILE A 30 -22.16 2.33 1.02
C ILE A 30 -22.90 1.15 0.33
N ASN A 31 -23.31 1.32 -0.93
CA ASN A 31 -24.02 0.29 -1.68
C ASN A 31 -23.04 -0.73 -2.28
N LYS A 32 -22.98 -1.90 -1.69
CA LYS A 32 -22.11 -3.04 -2.04
C LYS A 32 -22.41 -3.73 -3.38
N ASP A 33 -23.36 -3.28 -4.16
CA ASP A 33 -23.79 -3.97 -5.39
C ASP A 33 -23.28 -3.33 -6.69
N SER A 34 -21.98 -3.03 -6.77
CA SER A 34 -21.37 -2.75 -8.06
C SER A 34 -20.97 -4.07 -8.74
N LYS A 35 -21.63 -4.42 -9.83
CA LYS A 35 -21.16 -5.51 -10.72
C LYS A 35 -19.74 -5.21 -11.14
N THR A 36 -18.81 -6.09 -10.80
CA THR A 36 -17.39 -5.97 -11.16
C THR A 36 -17.25 -6.07 -12.69
N PRO A 37 -16.64 -5.09 -13.36
CA PRO A 37 -16.40 -5.20 -14.81
C PRO A 37 -15.52 -6.41 -15.13
N SER A 38 -15.75 -7.04 -16.27
CA SER A 38 -15.11 -8.30 -16.69
C SER A 38 -13.65 -8.18 -17.16
N ILE A 39 -13.01 -7.02 -16.97
CA ILE A 39 -11.64 -6.77 -17.45
C ILE A 39 -10.60 -7.38 -16.52
N VAL A 40 -10.96 -7.68 -15.28
CA VAL A 40 -10.05 -8.21 -14.27
C VAL A 40 -9.96 -9.71 -14.39
N LYS A 41 -8.74 -10.23 -14.50
CA LYS A 41 -8.49 -11.66 -14.37
C LYS A 41 -8.91 -12.07 -12.94
N ASN A 42 -9.95 -12.89 -12.85
CA ASN A 42 -10.33 -13.49 -11.57
C ASN A 42 -9.21 -14.41 -11.10
N ILE A 43 -8.47 -13.98 -10.10
CA ILE A 43 -7.48 -14.81 -9.43
C ILE A 43 -8.23 -15.60 -8.36
N GLY A 44 -8.32 -16.92 -8.53
CA GLY A 44 -8.93 -17.81 -7.55
C GLY A 44 -8.12 -17.85 -6.25
N ASN A 45 -8.75 -18.27 -5.16
CA ASN A 45 -8.09 -18.32 -3.84
C ASN A 45 -6.83 -19.21 -3.78
N ASN A 46 -6.66 -20.11 -4.74
CA ASN A 46 -5.50 -21.03 -4.83
C ASN A 46 -4.54 -20.71 -5.98
N ASP A 47 -4.78 -19.63 -6.74
CA ASP A 47 -3.92 -19.28 -7.85
C ASP A 47 -2.63 -18.65 -7.33
N HIS A 48 -1.54 -18.91 -8.05
CA HIS A 48 -0.26 -18.29 -7.77
C HIS A 48 -0.27 -16.82 -8.17
N LEU A 49 0.02 -15.92 -7.21
CA LEU A 49 0.01 -14.48 -7.43
C LEU A 49 1.42 -13.96 -7.78
N ARG A 50 1.55 -13.32 -8.94
CA ARG A 50 2.79 -12.69 -9.40
C ARG A 50 2.77 -11.19 -9.08
N VAL A 51 3.65 -10.77 -8.19
CA VAL A 51 3.66 -9.42 -7.62
C VAL A 51 4.83 -8.61 -8.17
N GLY A 52 4.56 -7.39 -8.62
CA GLY A 52 5.56 -6.38 -8.87
C GLY A 52 5.60 -5.33 -7.75
N ILE A 53 6.75 -4.71 -7.52
CA ILE A 53 6.87 -3.60 -6.57
C ILE A 53 7.47 -2.37 -7.25
N VAL A 54 6.87 -1.20 -6.98
CA VAL A 54 7.37 0.11 -7.39
C VAL A 54 7.78 0.90 -6.14
N GLY A 55 9.08 1.13 -5.99
CA GLY A 55 9.72 1.70 -4.80
C GLY A 55 10.16 0.64 -3.79
N TYR A 56 11.46 0.33 -3.80
CA TYR A 56 12.06 -0.62 -2.84
C TYR A 56 12.91 0.08 -1.78
N GLY A 57 12.35 1.14 -1.19
CA GLY A 57 12.93 1.79 -0.01
C GLY A 57 12.63 1.02 1.28
N GLY A 58 12.85 1.66 2.42
CA GLY A 58 12.57 1.04 3.73
C GLY A 58 11.16 0.48 3.85
N ARG A 59 10.14 1.19 3.32
CA ARG A 59 8.75 0.74 3.34
C ARG A 59 8.50 -0.40 2.35
N GLY A 60 9.06 -0.33 1.14
CA GLY A 60 8.96 -1.42 0.16
C GLY A 60 9.52 -2.73 0.71
N GLY A 61 10.71 -2.70 1.30
CA GLY A 61 11.30 -3.87 1.95
C GLY A 61 10.48 -4.37 3.15
N HIS A 62 9.80 -3.48 3.88
CA HIS A 62 8.88 -3.91 4.95
C HIS A 62 7.67 -4.66 4.40
N LEU A 63 7.07 -4.17 3.33
CA LEU A 63 5.90 -4.78 2.70
C LEU A 63 6.22 -6.14 2.06
N THR A 64 7.37 -6.25 1.38
CA THR A 64 7.79 -7.53 0.81
C THR A 64 8.09 -8.58 1.88
N ARG A 65 8.60 -8.18 3.04
CA ARG A 65 8.71 -9.10 4.19
C ARG A 65 7.34 -9.60 4.67
N GLY A 66 6.31 -8.76 4.63
CA GLY A 66 4.93 -9.19 4.89
C GLY A 66 4.43 -10.26 3.92
N LEU A 67 4.96 -10.30 2.69
CA LEU A 67 4.69 -11.35 1.71
C LEU A 67 5.64 -12.57 1.86
N GLY A 68 6.61 -12.51 2.77
CA GLY A 68 7.58 -13.56 3.00
C GLY A 68 8.90 -13.40 2.24
N PHE A 69 9.15 -12.23 1.63
CA PHE A 69 10.40 -11.96 0.92
C PHE A 69 11.30 -11.00 1.72
N ALA A 70 12.50 -11.46 2.07
CA ALA A 70 13.50 -10.66 2.79
C ALA A 70 14.88 -10.81 2.15
N THR A 71 15.72 -9.78 2.29
CA THR A 71 17.12 -9.89 1.91
C THR A 71 17.88 -10.80 2.87
N PRO A 72 18.92 -11.53 2.40
CA PRO A 72 19.78 -12.32 3.27
C PRO A 72 20.36 -11.52 4.43
N GLU A 73 20.78 -10.28 4.16
CA GLU A 73 21.28 -9.35 5.18
C GLU A 73 20.26 -9.06 6.27
N TRP A 74 19.02 -8.71 5.89
CA TRP A 74 17.96 -8.44 6.87
C TRP A 74 17.70 -9.67 7.75
N THR A 75 17.66 -10.86 7.15
CA THR A 75 17.40 -12.13 7.85
C THR A 75 18.50 -12.42 8.86
N SER A 76 19.77 -12.26 8.46
CA SER A 76 20.93 -12.41 9.34
C SER A 76 20.88 -11.43 10.52
N ASN A 77 20.67 -10.14 10.22
CA ASN A 77 20.57 -9.10 11.25
C ASN A 77 19.38 -9.33 12.19
N ALA A 78 18.25 -9.83 11.69
CA ALA A 78 17.08 -10.14 12.52
C ALA A 78 17.36 -11.32 13.45
N ALA A 79 18.03 -12.37 12.95
CA ALA A 79 18.45 -13.51 13.77
C ALA A 79 19.42 -13.10 14.88
N GLU A 80 20.37 -12.23 14.58
CA GLU A 80 21.30 -11.70 15.60
C GLU A 80 20.61 -10.86 16.66
N ARG A 81 19.66 -9.99 16.26
CA ARG A 81 18.86 -9.22 17.22
C ARG A 81 18.04 -10.11 18.14
N ALA A 82 17.41 -11.15 17.59
CA ALA A 82 16.65 -12.11 18.36
C ALA A 82 17.51 -12.87 19.40
N LYS A 83 18.78 -13.18 19.05
CA LYS A 83 19.75 -13.76 20.00
C LYS A 83 20.09 -12.81 21.14
N LYS A 84 20.27 -11.51 20.83
CA LYS A 84 20.64 -10.48 21.82
C LYS A 84 19.45 -10.04 22.68
N ASN A 85 18.26 -10.04 22.12
CA ASN A 85 17.03 -9.61 22.80
C ASN A 85 15.89 -10.61 22.55
N LYS A 86 15.59 -11.42 23.55
CA LYS A 86 14.51 -12.44 23.48
C LYS A 86 13.10 -11.85 23.27
N LEU A 87 12.92 -10.55 23.48
CA LEU A 87 11.66 -9.84 23.20
C LEU A 87 11.52 -9.43 21.72
N ASP A 88 12.62 -9.45 20.96
CA ASP A 88 12.56 -9.20 19.50
C ASP A 88 12.06 -10.47 18.78
N LYS A 89 10.78 -10.48 18.48
CA LYS A 89 10.11 -11.57 17.76
C LYS A 89 10.13 -11.44 16.24
N GLY A 90 10.79 -10.43 15.70
CA GLY A 90 10.77 -10.12 14.27
C GLY A 90 11.26 -11.26 13.39
N PHE A 91 12.34 -11.94 13.79
CA PHE A 91 12.88 -13.10 13.07
C PHE A 91 11.93 -14.30 13.12
N GLU A 92 11.45 -14.65 14.32
CA GLU A 92 10.52 -15.76 14.55
C GLU A 92 9.22 -15.56 13.76
N THR A 93 8.65 -14.35 13.84
CA THR A 93 7.44 -13.96 13.10
C THR A 93 7.63 -14.10 11.59
N PHE A 94 8.77 -13.65 11.05
CA PHE A 94 9.06 -13.79 9.62
C PHE A 94 9.19 -15.26 9.21
N MET A 95 9.90 -16.07 9.98
CA MET A 95 10.13 -17.48 9.67
C MET A 95 8.87 -18.35 9.80
N SER A 96 7.93 -17.97 10.67
CA SER A 96 6.66 -18.70 10.88
C SER A 96 5.51 -18.23 9.97
N GLN A 97 5.74 -17.26 9.08
CA GLN A 97 4.69 -16.79 8.17
C GLN A 97 4.18 -17.91 7.26
N THR A 98 2.88 -17.95 7.09
CA THR A 98 2.23 -18.82 6.10
C THR A 98 2.68 -18.44 4.67
N ASP A 99 2.88 -19.44 3.82
CA ASP A 99 3.12 -19.20 2.40
C ASP A 99 1.84 -18.68 1.75
N LEU A 100 1.92 -17.47 1.20
CA LEU A 100 0.80 -16.79 0.54
C LEU A 100 0.64 -17.20 -0.93
N ASN A 101 1.35 -18.22 -1.39
CA ASN A 101 1.38 -18.67 -2.78
C ASN A 101 1.62 -17.53 -3.77
N CYS A 102 2.64 -16.70 -3.48
CA CYS A 102 3.01 -15.59 -4.34
C CYS A 102 4.50 -15.59 -4.69
N SER A 103 4.85 -14.87 -5.74
CA SER A 103 6.23 -14.57 -6.14
C SER A 103 6.42 -13.08 -6.36
N LEU A 104 7.54 -12.54 -5.93
CA LEU A 104 7.98 -11.20 -6.30
C LEU A 104 8.73 -11.32 -7.64
N VAL A 105 8.06 -10.95 -8.73
CA VAL A 105 8.57 -11.16 -10.10
C VAL A 105 9.12 -9.90 -10.76
N GLY A 106 8.82 -8.73 -10.21
CA GLY A 106 9.28 -7.45 -10.75
C GLY A 106 9.63 -6.43 -9.67
N VAL A 107 10.74 -5.73 -9.86
CA VAL A 107 11.19 -4.66 -8.96
C VAL A 107 11.50 -3.41 -9.77
N CYS A 108 10.86 -2.30 -9.45
CA CYS A 108 11.12 -0.99 -10.01
C CYS A 108 11.56 -0.02 -8.90
N ASP A 109 12.78 0.46 -8.98
CA ASP A 109 13.30 1.56 -8.17
C ASP A 109 14.28 2.39 -9.01
N LEU A 110 14.29 3.70 -8.81
CA LEU A 110 15.22 4.61 -9.49
C LEU A 110 16.66 4.41 -9.00
N PHE A 111 16.81 3.97 -7.76
CA PHE A 111 18.10 3.73 -7.14
C PHE A 111 18.54 2.29 -7.37
N ASP A 112 19.65 2.12 -8.07
CA ASP A 112 20.18 0.79 -8.40
C ASP A 112 20.38 -0.09 -7.17
N ALA A 113 21.00 0.45 -6.14
CA ALA A 113 21.25 -0.29 -4.90
C ALA A 113 19.96 -0.80 -4.22
N ARG A 114 18.87 -0.02 -4.29
CA ARG A 114 17.58 -0.46 -3.75
C ARG A 114 16.92 -1.53 -4.63
N ALA A 115 17.00 -1.37 -5.94
CA ALA A 115 16.50 -2.38 -6.86
C ALA A 115 17.20 -3.72 -6.65
N GLU A 116 18.52 -3.73 -6.48
CA GLU A 116 19.32 -4.93 -6.18
C GLU A 116 18.89 -5.63 -4.89
N LEU A 117 18.59 -4.85 -3.84
CA LEU A 117 18.02 -5.42 -2.60
C LEU A 117 16.69 -6.11 -2.83
N GLY A 118 15.81 -5.53 -3.66
CA GLY A 118 14.53 -6.13 -4.01
C GLY A 118 14.69 -7.42 -4.81
N ILE A 119 15.64 -7.45 -5.74
CA ILE A 119 15.99 -8.64 -6.51
C ILE A 119 16.57 -9.73 -5.61
N ALA A 120 17.47 -9.36 -4.69
CA ALA A 120 18.01 -10.32 -3.73
C ALA A 120 16.91 -10.92 -2.83
N ALA A 121 15.97 -10.11 -2.37
CA ALA A 121 14.85 -10.57 -1.55
C ALA A 121 13.91 -11.52 -2.31
N SER A 122 13.72 -11.32 -3.62
CA SER A 122 12.78 -12.11 -4.43
C SER A 122 13.12 -13.59 -4.52
N LYS A 123 14.40 -13.93 -4.41
CA LYS A 123 14.89 -15.32 -4.48
C LYS A 123 14.41 -16.19 -3.32
N ASN A 124 14.06 -15.57 -2.21
CA ASN A 124 13.49 -16.25 -1.03
C ASN A 124 14.30 -17.46 -0.53
N GLU A 125 15.62 -17.33 -0.48
CA GLU A 125 16.56 -18.45 -0.24
C GLU A 125 16.55 -18.95 1.22
N ILE A 126 16.00 -18.15 2.15
CA ILE A 126 16.24 -18.34 3.60
C ILE A 126 14.97 -18.74 4.35
N ARG A 127 13.80 -18.55 3.78
CA ARG A 127 12.55 -18.84 4.48
C ARG A 127 12.36 -20.34 4.67
N ALA A 128 12.16 -20.79 5.92
CA ALA A 128 11.85 -22.18 6.22
C ALA A 128 10.56 -22.61 5.48
N GLY A 129 10.65 -23.68 4.68
CA GLY A 129 9.55 -24.15 3.83
C GLY A 129 9.32 -23.35 2.55
N GLY A 130 10.04 -22.24 2.34
CA GLY A 130 10.03 -21.51 1.07
C GLY A 130 10.89 -22.25 0.05
N LYS A 131 10.31 -22.57 -1.11
CA LYS A 131 11.11 -23.02 -2.25
C LYS A 131 11.86 -21.80 -2.80
N PRO A 132 13.12 -21.94 -3.27
CA PRO A 132 13.79 -20.90 -4.01
C PRO A 132 12.88 -20.40 -5.14
N LYS A 133 12.75 -19.10 -5.27
CA LYS A 133 11.95 -18.47 -6.34
C LYS A 133 12.89 -17.94 -7.41
N GLU A 134 12.37 -17.79 -8.61
CA GLU A 134 13.11 -17.12 -9.66
C GLU A 134 13.40 -15.66 -9.27
N SER A 135 14.55 -15.16 -9.71
CA SER A 135 14.94 -13.78 -9.46
C SER A 135 13.99 -12.81 -10.14
N ALA A 136 13.53 -11.79 -9.42
CA ALA A 136 12.72 -10.75 -10.01
C ALA A 136 13.46 -10.01 -11.13
N VAL A 137 12.71 -9.60 -12.15
CA VAL A 137 13.20 -8.73 -13.22
C VAL A 137 13.26 -7.30 -12.72
N ARG A 138 14.35 -6.61 -13.03
CA ARG A 138 14.49 -5.19 -12.76
C ARG A 138 13.84 -4.36 -13.85
N TYR A 139 13.06 -3.35 -13.42
CA TYR A 139 12.48 -2.34 -14.29
C TYR A 139 13.00 -0.95 -13.90
N LYS A 140 13.45 -0.16 -14.87
CA LYS A 140 13.87 1.24 -14.63
C LYS A 140 12.66 2.18 -14.53
N HIS A 141 11.60 1.89 -15.28
CA HIS A 141 10.37 2.66 -15.29
C HIS A 141 9.19 1.82 -14.82
N TYR A 142 8.32 2.41 -14.02
CA TYR A 142 7.13 1.71 -13.52
C TYR A 142 6.17 1.32 -14.65
N THR A 143 6.13 2.08 -15.73
CA THR A 143 5.33 1.78 -16.92
C THR A 143 5.69 0.44 -17.53
N ASP A 144 6.98 0.11 -17.58
CA ASP A 144 7.46 -1.14 -18.16
C ASP A 144 7.07 -2.33 -17.26
N LEU A 145 7.18 -2.14 -15.93
CA LEU A 145 6.70 -3.13 -14.95
C LEU A 145 5.20 -3.37 -15.10
N ILE A 146 4.41 -2.30 -15.19
CA ILE A 146 2.95 -2.38 -15.32
C ILE A 146 2.53 -3.04 -16.64
N SER A 147 3.26 -2.79 -17.72
CA SER A 147 2.98 -3.36 -19.06
C SER A 147 3.24 -4.85 -19.13
N ASN A 148 4.01 -5.42 -18.18
CA ASN A 148 4.28 -6.85 -18.20
C ASN A 148 3.01 -7.65 -17.83
N LYS A 149 2.61 -8.54 -18.75
CA LYS A 149 1.43 -9.42 -18.59
C LYS A 149 1.63 -10.51 -17.53
N ASP A 150 2.89 -10.77 -17.15
CA ASP A 150 3.23 -11.74 -16.11
C ASP A 150 3.21 -11.15 -14.69
N ILE A 151 2.70 -9.94 -14.52
CA ILE A 151 2.45 -9.33 -13.23
C ILE A 151 0.94 -9.24 -13.03
N ASP A 152 0.44 -9.76 -11.91
CA ASP A 152 -0.98 -9.77 -11.57
C ASP A 152 -1.33 -8.61 -10.63
N ALA A 153 -0.42 -8.28 -9.70
CA ALA A 153 -0.61 -7.24 -8.70
C ALA A 153 0.63 -6.36 -8.53
N VAL A 154 0.42 -5.10 -8.15
CA VAL A 154 1.50 -4.13 -7.94
C VAL A 154 1.42 -3.53 -6.55
N ILE A 155 2.55 -3.58 -5.82
CA ILE A 155 2.75 -2.85 -4.57
C ILE A 155 3.41 -1.52 -4.90
N ILE A 156 2.82 -0.42 -4.41
CA ILE A 156 3.31 0.94 -4.62
C ILE A 156 3.78 1.49 -3.29
N ALA A 157 5.09 1.68 -3.16
CA ALA A 157 5.77 2.20 -1.97
C ALA A 157 6.76 3.32 -2.32
N THR A 158 6.41 4.09 -3.31
CA THR A 158 7.11 5.31 -3.75
C THR A 158 6.89 6.46 -2.75
N PRO A 159 7.53 7.63 -2.93
CA PRO A 159 7.05 8.85 -2.31
C PRO A 159 5.60 9.16 -2.70
N ASP A 160 4.85 9.79 -1.79
CA ASP A 160 3.39 9.99 -1.88
C ASP A 160 2.92 10.70 -3.17
N HIS A 161 3.73 11.61 -3.71
CA HIS A 161 3.40 12.34 -4.95
C HIS A 161 3.40 11.47 -6.22
N TRP A 162 3.83 10.20 -6.14
CA TRP A 162 3.75 9.23 -7.22
C TRP A 162 2.61 8.22 -7.06
N HIS A 163 2.01 8.13 -5.87
CA HIS A 163 1.05 7.08 -5.56
C HIS A 163 -0.14 7.05 -6.51
N SER A 164 -0.84 8.16 -6.66
CA SER A 164 -2.03 8.24 -7.53
C SER A 164 -1.70 7.92 -8.99
N ARG A 165 -0.64 8.50 -9.52
CA ARG A 165 -0.22 8.29 -10.90
C ARG A 165 0.10 6.83 -11.21
N VAL A 166 0.90 6.20 -10.36
CA VAL A 166 1.27 4.79 -10.54
C VAL A 166 0.06 3.87 -10.34
N ALA A 167 -0.78 4.17 -9.35
CA ALA A 167 -1.97 3.39 -9.05
C ALA A 167 -3.01 3.45 -10.19
N ILE A 168 -3.25 4.63 -10.74
CA ILE A 168 -4.14 4.82 -11.90
C ILE A 168 -3.62 4.05 -13.12
N ALA A 169 -2.32 4.15 -13.41
CA ALA A 169 -1.71 3.42 -14.52
C ALA A 169 -1.82 1.90 -14.33
N ALA A 170 -1.56 1.39 -13.12
CA ALA A 170 -1.68 -0.03 -12.79
C ALA A 170 -3.13 -0.52 -12.92
N ALA A 171 -4.09 0.25 -12.41
CA ALA A 171 -5.52 -0.07 -12.52
C ALA A 171 -5.98 -0.12 -13.98
N LYS A 172 -5.61 0.87 -14.80
CA LYS A 172 -5.91 0.91 -16.25
C LYS A 172 -5.29 -0.28 -17.01
N ALA A 173 -4.17 -0.82 -16.51
CA ALA A 173 -3.55 -2.03 -17.05
C ALA A 173 -4.15 -3.34 -16.46
N GLY A 174 -5.23 -3.27 -15.69
CA GLY A 174 -5.91 -4.42 -15.10
C GLY A 174 -5.14 -5.09 -13.96
N LYS A 175 -4.17 -4.41 -13.34
CA LYS A 175 -3.40 -4.94 -12.21
C LYS A 175 -4.12 -4.65 -10.90
N HIS A 176 -4.15 -5.62 -9.98
CA HIS A 176 -4.54 -5.35 -8.60
C HIS A 176 -3.50 -4.46 -7.92
N VAL A 177 -3.92 -3.62 -7.00
CA VAL A 177 -3.04 -2.59 -6.41
C VAL A 177 -3.08 -2.61 -4.89
N TYR A 178 -1.91 -2.67 -4.28
CA TYR A 178 -1.68 -2.23 -2.93
C TYR A 178 -0.89 -0.92 -2.97
N CYS A 179 -1.42 0.18 -2.43
CA CYS A 179 -0.76 1.47 -2.44
C CYS A 179 -0.56 2.00 -1.02
N GLU A 180 0.66 2.44 -0.72
CA GLU A 180 0.98 3.06 0.58
C GLU A 180 0.22 4.38 0.79
N LYS A 181 0.11 4.75 2.06
CA LYS A 181 -0.42 6.05 2.47
C LYS A 181 0.67 7.14 2.26
N GLY A 182 0.45 8.43 2.06
CA GLY A 182 -0.77 9.12 1.66
C GLY A 182 -1.10 8.85 0.20
N LEU A 183 -2.35 8.50 0.00
CA LEU A 183 -2.79 7.94 -1.26
C LEU A 183 -2.71 8.95 -2.42
N THR A 184 -3.13 10.17 -2.16
CA THR A 184 -3.21 11.25 -3.15
C THR A 184 -2.81 12.58 -2.52
N ARG A 185 -2.40 13.55 -3.33
CA ARG A 185 -2.04 14.89 -2.86
C ARG A 185 -3.13 15.92 -3.12
N THR A 186 -3.95 15.67 -4.12
CA THR A 186 -5.02 16.58 -4.52
C THR A 186 -6.36 15.87 -4.54
N PHE A 187 -7.41 16.65 -4.50
CA PHE A 187 -8.77 16.14 -4.58
C PHE A 187 -9.08 15.54 -5.96
N ASP A 188 -8.53 16.14 -7.01
CA ASP A 188 -8.69 15.66 -8.38
C ASP A 188 -8.07 14.27 -8.58
N GLU A 189 -6.86 14.07 -8.05
CA GLU A 189 -6.21 12.76 -8.06
C GLU A 189 -7.04 11.70 -7.33
N THR A 190 -7.71 12.09 -6.23
CA THR A 190 -8.56 11.16 -5.47
C THR A 190 -9.75 10.71 -6.30
N ILE A 191 -10.39 11.64 -7.00
CA ILE A 191 -11.56 11.34 -7.84
C ILE A 191 -11.14 10.49 -9.02
N GLU A 192 -10.08 10.89 -9.74
CA GLU A 192 -9.60 10.12 -10.89
C GLU A 192 -9.24 8.69 -10.49
N LEU A 193 -8.53 8.51 -9.37
CA LEU A 193 -8.18 7.18 -8.87
C LEU A 193 -9.43 6.38 -8.48
N TYR A 194 -10.37 6.99 -7.77
CA TYR A 194 -11.62 6.33 -7.38
C TYR A 194 -12.42 5.87 -8.60
N ASP A 195 -12.62 6.76 -9.58
CA ASP A 195 -13.36 6.45 -10.80
C ASP A 195 -12.64 5.33 -11.58
N THR A 196 -11.31 5.42 -11.72
CA THR A 196 -10.51 4.40 -12.40
C THR A 196 -10.65 3.02 -11.73
N VAL A 197 -10.56 2.96 -10.40
CA VAL A 197 -10.69 1.69 -9.66
C VAL A 197 -12.11 1.12 -9.83
N LYS A 198 -13.13 1.98 -9.81
CA LYS A 198 -14.52 1.58 -10.01
C LYS A 198 -14.77 1.08 -11.43
N GLU A 199 -14.25 1.77 -12.43
CA GLU A 199 -14.39 1.40 -13.85
C GLU A 199 -13.67 0.11 -14.21
N THR A 200 -12.46 -0.08 -13.67
CA THR A 200 -11.65 -1.28 -13.96
C THR A 200 -12.03 -2.49 -13.13
N GLY A 201 -12.64 -2.27 -11.96
CA GLY A 201 -13.06 -3.34 -11.04
C GLY A 201 -11.90 -4.12 -10.41
N ILE A 202 -10.68 -3.59 -10.43
CA ILE A 202 -9.53 -4.20 -9.77
C ILE A 202 -9.70 -4.25 -8.26
N THR A 203 -9.02 -5.16 -7.60
CA THR A 203 -8.88 -5.11 -6.14
C THR A 203 -7.88 -4.01 -5.78
N PHE A 204 -8.33 -3.04 -5.00
CA PHE A 204 -7.49 -1.94 -4.51
C PHE A 204 -7.43 -1.95 -2.98
N GLN A 205 -6.21 -2.02 -2.44
CA GLN A 205 -5.95 -1.94 -1.00
C GLN A 205 -5.11 -0.71 -0.66
N LEU A 206 -5.67 0.18 0.15
CA LEU A 206 -4.89 1.27 0.76
C LEU A 206 -4.09 0.74 1.95
N GLY A 207 -2.78 0.95 1.92
CA GLY A 207 -1.82 0.54 2.95
C GLY A 207 -1.84 1.43 4.19
N HIS A 208 -3.00 1.64 4.78
CA HIS A 208 -3.15 2.44 5.99
C HIS A 208 -2.85 1.62 7.23
N GLN A 209 -1.74 1.93 7.90
CA GLN A 209 -1.28 1.19 9.09
C GLN A 209 -2.34 1.21 10.19
N ASN A 210 -2.31 0.19 11.03
CA ASN A 210 -3.10 0.04 12.25
C ASN A 210 -4.60 -0.20 12.07
N ARG A 211 -5.18 -0.07 10.88
CA ARG A 211 -6.62 -0.30 10.69
C ARG A 211 -7.08 -1.73 10.98
N GLN A 212 -6.16 -2.68 10.89
CA GLN A 212 -6.42 -4.12 11.10
C GLN A 212 -5.81 -4.63 12.40
N VAL A 213 -5.33 -3.73 13.27
CA VAL A 213 -4.82 -4.09 14.59
C VAL A 213 -6.00 -4.39 15.52
N GLU A 214 -5.99 -5.54 16.16
CA GLU A 214 -7.08 -6.00 17.02
C GLU A 214 -7.49 -4.98 18.08
N ALA A 215 -6.54 -4.26 18.69
CA ALA A 215 -6.84 -3.23 19.68
C ALA A 215 -7.74 -2.11 19.11
N TYR A 216 -7.55 -1.71 17.83
CA TYR A 216 -8.41 -0.71 17.18
C TYR A 216 -9.80 -1.27 16.86
N GLU A 217 -9.88 -2.54 16.49
CA GLU A 217 -11.19 -3.19 16.26
C GLU A 217 -11.97 -3.33 17.57
N GLN A 218 -11.30 -3.64 18.69
CA GLN A 218 -11.94 -3.67 20.01
C GLN A 218 -12.37 -2.26 20.45
N ALA A 219 -11.53 -1.24 20.29
CA ALA A 219 -11.89 0.15 20.59
C ALA A 219 -13.13 0.59 19.80
N LYS A 220 -13.20 0.26 18.52
CA LYS A 220 -14.36 0.54 17.65
C LYS A 220 -15.63 -0.14 18.17
N LYS A 221 -15.55 -1.41 18.61
CA LYS A 221 -16.68 -2.12 19.21
C LYS A 221 -17.18 -1.44 20.48
N ILE A 222 -16.26 -1.02 21.39
CA ILE A 222 -16.58 -0.31 22.63
C ILE A 222 -17.32 1.00 22.33
N ILE A 223 -16.82 1.78 21.36
CA ILE A 223 -17.45 3.02 20.91
C ILE A 223 -18.85 2.76 20.36
N ASN A 224 -18.98 1.78 19.46
CA ASN A 224 -20.26 1.48 18.79
C ASN A 224 -21.32 0.93 19.77
N GLN A 225 -20.90 0.31 20.86
CA GLN A 225 -21.80 -0.14 21.93
C GLN A 225 -22.23 0.98 22.89
N GLY A 226 -21.73 2.21 22.67
CA GLY A 226 -22.05 3.33 23.53
C GLY A 226 -21.47 3.28 24.94
N LEU A 227 -20.50 2.38 25.20
CA LEU A 227 -19.95 2.18 26.55
C LEU A 227 -19.18 3.40 27.09
N LEU A 228 -18.76 4.30 26.21
CA LEU A 228 -18.11 5.56 26.59
C LEU A 228 -19.12 6.71 26.76
N GLY A 229 -20.40 6.47 26.49
CA GLY A 229 -21.40 7.53 26.42
C GLY A 229 -21.17 8.47 25.23
N PRO A 230 -21.76 9.68 25.24
CA PRO A 230 -21.56 10.65 24.17
C PRO A 230 -20.11 11.15 24.15
N ILE A 231 -19.47 11.06 22.98
CA ILE A 231 -18.09 11.52 22.79
C ILE A 231 -18.11 13.02 22.53
N ASN A 232 -17.61 13.82 23.48
CA ASN A 232 -17.59 15.27 23.41
C ASN A 232 -16.24 15.82 22.93
N LEU A 233 -15.15 15.07 23.09
CA LEU A 233 -13.81 15.51 22.73
C LEU A 233 -12.96 14.33 22.21
N VAL A 234 -12.28 14.57 21.09
CA VAL A 234 -11.23 13.68 20.58
C VAL A 234 -9.92 14.47 20.51
N GLN A 235 -8.93 14.06 21.27
CA GLN A 235 -7.60 14.68 21.27
C GLN A 235 -6.60 13.78 20.56
N LEU A 236 -5.93 14.33 19.54
CA LEU A 236 -4.89 13.65 18.77
C LEU A 236 -3.57 14.40 18.97
N THR A 237 -2.52 13.66 19.30
CA THR A 237 -1.17 14.22 19.41
C THR A 237 -0.24 13.45 18.48
N THR A 238 0.56 14.20 17.72
CA THR A 238 1.63 13.64 16.87
C THR A 238 2.94 14.28 17.28
N ASN A 239 3.54 13.76 18.33
CA ASN A 239 4.86 14.21 18.76
C ASN A 239 5.91 13.33 18.13
N ARG A 240 6.67 13.89 17.17
CA ARG A 240 7.78 13.20 16.55
C ARG A 240 9.05 14.01 16.84
N ASN A 241 9.87 13.48 17.73
CA ASN A 241 11.18 14.02 17.99
C ASN A 241 12.22 12.99 17.52
N SER A 242 12.84 13.23 16.37
CA SER A 242 13.85 12.35 15.79
C SER A 242 15.20 13.06 15.83
N PRO A 243 16.26 12.46 16.39
CA PRO A 243 17.61 12.97 16.23
C PRO A 243 17.91 13.12 14.74
N GLY A 244 18.37 14.29 14.30
CA GLY A 244 18.66 14.57 12.89
C GLY A 244 17.48 15.06 12.05
N GLY A 245 16.27 15.20 12.62
CA GLY A 245 15.08 15.73 11.93
C GLY A 245 14.14 14.67 11.38
N ALA A 246 12.90 15.09 11.07
CA ALA A 246 11.83 14.19 10.65
C ALA A 246 11.95 13.70 9.18
N TRP A 247 12.82 14.28 8.40
CA TRP A 247 12.90 14.10 6.93
C TRP A 247 14.29 13.70 6.42
N VAL A 248 15.16 13.24 7.28
CA VAL A 248 16.48 12.71 6.90
C VAL A 248 16.31 11.23 6.58
N TRP A 249 16.18 10.94 5.29
CA TRP A 249 16.09 9.58 4.74
C TRP A 249 17.19 9.34 3.72
#